data_674dc92f66a62213c815ce6485069e5b
#
_entry.id   674dc92f66a62213c815ce6485069e5b
#
_cell.length_a   1.000
_cell.length_b   1.000
_cell.length_c   1.000
_cell.angle_alpha   90.00
_cell.angle_beta   90.00
_cell.angle_gamma   90.00
#
_symmetry.space_group_name_H-M   'P 1'
#
loop_
_entity.id
_entity.type
_entity.pdbx_description
1 polymer ?
#
loop_
_entity_poly.entity_id
_entity_poly.type
_entity_poly.pdbx_seq_one_letter_code
_entity_poly.pdbx_strand_id
1 'polypeptide(L)'
;MFSTSFPDKSVISRMTAKMLIEVEAVRFSAKEPFKFTSGWASPVYIDCRKLISYPRVRHTLMDFAASEITRNIGFESIDSIAGGETAGIPFAAWIADRMMLPMQYVRKKAKGFGRNAQIEGDFENNSHILLVEDLTTDGNSKIKFCEALREAGAKVDHTFVVFYYDIFPQTRQTLDNIGLQMHSLATWWDVLKVAKEFNYFENDEIGEVESFLNDPMTWSADHGGASSLSG
;
A
#
# COMPACT_ATOMS: atom_id res chain seq x y z
N MET A 1 21.82 1.46 27.38
CA MET A 1 21.72 1.98 25.98
C MET A 1 20.84 0.98 25.25
N PHE A 2 19.54 1.25 25.12
CA PHE A 2 18.68 0.41 24.34
C PHE A 2 19.08 0.62 22.87
N SER A 3 19.60 -0.43 22.24
CA SER A 3 19.73 -0.45 20.78
C SER A 3 18.32 -0.37 20.21
N THR A 4 17.89 0.81 19.86
CA THR A 4 16.66 1.02 19.10
C THR A 4 16.94 0.57 17.68
N SER A 5 16.93 -0.73 17.46
CA SER A 5 17.17 -1.30 16.14
C SER A 5 15.88 -1.34 15.31
N PHE A 6 15.16 -0.21 15.26
CA PHE A 6 14.22 0.00 14.16
C PHE A 6 15.04 0.37 12.93
N PRO A 7 14.99 -0.41 11.86
CA PRO A 7 15.71 -0.07 10.64
C PRO A 7 15.26 1.29 10.11
N ASP A 8 16.20 2.06 9.57
CA ASP A 8 15.88 3.33 8.92
C ASP A 8 14.94 3.14 7.73
N LYS A 9 14.13 4.15 7.41
CA LYS A 9 13.21 4.14 6.27
C LYS A 9 13.90 3.71 4.97
N SER A 10 15.11 4.19 4.72
CA SER A 10 15.90 3.85 3.53
C SER A 10 16.29 2.36 3.46
N VAL A 11 16.54 1.74 4.62
CA VAL A 11 16.82 0.30 4.71
C VAL A 11 15.54 -0.49 4.47
N ILE A 12 14.43 -0.08 5.11
CA ILE A 12 13.13 -0.71 4.94
C ILE A 12 12.70 -0.70 3.47
N SER A 13 12.72 0.49 2.82
CA SER A 13 12.26 0.63 1.44
C SER A 13 13.14 -0.15 0.46
N ARG A 14 14.47 -0.08 0.63
CA ARG A 14 15.43 -0.83 -0.21
C ARG A 14 15.24 -2.35 -0.07
N MET A 15 15.12 -2.86 1.15
CA MET A 15 14.92 -4.30 1.39
C MET A 15 13.54 -4.77 0.90
N THR A 16 12.50 -3.96 1.10
CA THR A 16 11.16 -4.23 0.59
C THR A 16 11.17 -4.33 -0.94
N ALA A 17 11.73 -3.33 -1.63
CA ALA A 17 11.84 -3.32 -3.09
C ALA A 17 12.59 -4.54 -3.61
N LYS A 18 13.73 -4.90 -2.97
CA LYS A 18 14.49 -6.10 -3.31
C LYS A 18 13.66 -7.38 -3.18
N MET A 19 12.98 -7.57 -2.05
CA MET A 19 12.12 -8.73 -1.82
C MET A 19 10.97 -8.83 -2.84
N LEU A 20 10.34 -7.68 -3.19
CA LEU A 20 9.27 -7.62 -4.19
C LEU A 20 9.75 -8.08 -5.58
N ILE A 21 10.97 -7.68 -5.98
CA ILE A 21 11.59 -8.11 -7.23
C ILE A 21 11.94 -9.61 -7.18
N GLU A 22 12.62 -10.07 -6.13
CA GLU A 22 13.08 -11.46 -5.98
C GLU A 22 11.95 -12.50 -5.97
N VAL A 23 10.76 -12.14 -5.45
CA VAL A 23 9.60 -13.02 -5.50
C VAL A 23 8.74 -12.77 -6.75
N GLU A 24 9.23 -11.95 -7.68
CA GLU A 24 8.51 -11.55 -8.90
C GLU A 24 7.10 -10.97 -8.63
N ALA A 25 6.92 -10.31 -7.50
CA ALA A 25 5.72 -9.51 -7.22
C ALA A 25 5.70 -8.25 -8.10
N VAL A 26 6.88 -7.75 -8.48
CA VAL A 26 7.10 -6.65 -9.44
C VAL A 26 7.54 -7.24 -10.77
N ARG A 27 7.01 -6.71 -11.86
CA ARG A 27 7.39 -7.04 -13.23
C ARG A 27 7.51 -5.79 -14.08
N PHE A 28 8.52 -5.76 -14.95
CA PHE A 28 8.72 -4.75 -15.97
C PHE A 28 8.41 -5.35 -17.35
N SER A 29 7.77 -4.58 -18.22
CA SER A 29 7.48 -4.96 -19.61
C SER A 29 7.25 -3.70 -20.44
N ALA A 30 8.33 -3.07 -20.89
CA ALA A 30 8.25 -1.85 -21.70
C ALA A 30 7.83 -2.15 -23.14
N LYS A 31 8.30 -3.26 -23.72
CA LYS A 31 7.99 -3.64 -25.13
C LYS A 31 6.54 -4.10 -25.31
N GLU A 32 5.99 -4.74 -24.29
CA GLU A 32 4.60 -5.22 -24.26
C GLU A 32 3.93 -4.71 -22.98
N PRO A 33 3.48 -3.44 -22.95
CA PRO A 33 2.92 -2.83 -21.75
C PRO A 33 1.70 -3.57 -21.20
N PHE A 34 1.59 -3.60 -19.89
CA PHE A 34 0.40 -4.09 -19.22
C PHE A 34 -0.79 -3.19 -19.54
N LYS A 35 -1.92 -3.78 -19.91
CA LYS A 35 -3.18 -3.07 -20.09
C LYS A 35 -4.08 -3.32 -18.89
N PHE A 36 -4.39 -2.28 -18.13
CA PHE A 36 -5.28 -2.39 -16.98
C PHE A 36 -6.75 -2.24 -17.38
N THR A 37 -7.64 -2.76 -16.54
CA THR A 37 -9.10 -2.64 -16.75
C THR A 37 -9.58 -1.19 -16.74
N SER A 38 -8.81 -0.29 -16.14
CA SER A 38 -9.01 1.17 -16.18
C SER A 38 -8.70 1.80 -17.55
N GLY A 39 -8.16 1.03 -18.50
CA GLY A 39 -7.71 1.51 -19.80
C GLY A 39 -6.25 1.98 -19.82
N TRP A 40 -5.55 2.04 -18.70
CA TRP A 40 -4.16 2.47 -18.64
C TRP A 40 -3.21 1.47 -19.26
N ALA A 41 -2.18 1.97 -19.96
CA ALA A 41 -0.99 1.24 -20.33
C ALA A 41 0.12 1.54 -19.32
N SER A 42 0.87 0.54 -18.90
CA SER A 42 1.95 0.67 -17.93
C SER A 42 3.10 -0.28 -18.24
N PRO A 43 4.37 0.17 -18.19
CA PRO A 43 5.52 -0.73 -18.34
C PRO A 43 5.81 -1.52 -17.04
N VAL A 44 5.05 -1.24 -15.97
CA VAL A 44 5.24 -1.87 -14.66
C VAL A 44 3.94 -2.48 -14.14
N TYR A 45 4.09 -3.59 -13.43
CA TYR A 45 2.99 -4.26 -12.74
C TYR A 45 3.46 -4.74 -11.36
N ILE A 46 2.58 -4.60 -10.37
CA ILE A 46 2.81 -5.15 -9.02
C ILE A 46 1.60 -5.94 -8.54
N ASP A 47 1.87 -7.11 -7.93
CA ASP A 47 0.88 -7.91 -7.22
C ASP A 47 1.37 -8.24 -5.80
N CYS A 48 1.01 -7.40 -4.84
CA CYS A 48 1.34 -7.60 -3.43
C CYS A 48 0.67 -8.85 -2.83
N ARG A 49 -0.42 -9.36 -3.43
CA ARG A 49 -1.12 -10.58 -2.97
C ARG A 49 -0.23 -11.82 -3.13
N LYS A 50 0.74 -11.78 -4.04
CA LYS A 50 1.75 -12.84 -4.21
C LYS A 50 2.57 -13.08 -2.92
N LEU A 51 2.77 -12.02 -2.13
CA LEU A 51 3.50 -12.07 -0.85
C LEU A 51 2.88 -13.03 0.18
N ILE A 52 1.57 -13.28 0.08
CA ILE A 52 0.84 -14.22 0.95
C ILE A 52 1.49 -15.61 0.92
N SER A 53 1.99 -16.03 -0.25
CA SER A 53 2.59 -17.34 -0.49
C SER A 53 4.08 -17.43 -0.11
N TYR A 54 4.71 -16.32 0.31
CA TYR A 54 6.13 -16.27 0.68
C TYR A 54 6.31 -15.97 2.17
N PRO A 55 6.20 -16.95 3.08
CA PRO A 55 6.12 -16.72 4.52
C PRO A 55 7.34 -16.00 5.10
N ARG A 56 8.55 -16.24 4.61
CA ARG A 56 9.77 -15.56 5.09
C ARG A 56 9.78 -14.09 4.69
N VAL A 57 9.43 -13.80 3.44
CA VAL A 57 9.33 -12.42 2.92
C VAL A 57 8.25 -11.65 3.67
N ARG A 58 7.02 -12.18 3.73
CA ARG A 58 5.92 -11.50 4.42
C ARG A 58 6.22 -11.29 5.90
N HIS A 59 6.88 -12.26 6.57
CA HIS A 59 7.29 -12.12 7.97
C HIS A 59 8.17 -10.88 8.16
N THR A 60 9.22 -10.75 7.35
CA THR A 60 10.13 -9.59 7.38
C THR A 60 9.40 -8.29 7.06
N LEU A 61 8.50 -8.29 6.04
CA LEU A 61 7.73 -7.10 5.69
C LEU A 61 6.78 -6.67 6.82
N MET A 62 6.21 -7.61 7.56
CA MET A 62 5.35 -7.27 8.71
C MET A 62 6.15 -6.75 9.91
N ASP A 63 7.38 -7.21 10.11
CA ASP A 63 8.30 -6.62 11.10
C ASP A 63 8.67 -5.18 10.71
N PHE A 64 8.91 -4.93 9.43
CA PHE A 64 9.12 -3.58 8.91
C PHE A 64 7.87 -2.70 9.06
N ALA A 65 6.68 -3.25 8.81
CA ALA A 65 5.42 -2.54 8.99
C ALA A 65 5.22 -2.12 10.45
N ALA A 66 5.38 -3.04 11.41
CA ALA A 66 5.29 -2.73 12.83
C ALA A 66 6.30 -1.66 13.25
N SER A 67 7.55 -1.76 12.76
CA SER A 67 8.60 -0.76 13.02
C SER A 67 8.24 0.62 12.46
N GLU A 68 7.72 0.68 11.22
CA GLU A 68 7.32 1.91 10.55
C GLU A 68 6.14 2.59 11.26
N ILE A 69 5.11 1.80 11.63
CA ILE A 69 3.93 2.27 12.35
C ILE A 69 4.34 2.82 13.73
N THR A 70 5.09 2.05 14.49
CA THR A 70 5.53 2.44 15.84
C THR A 70 6.38 3.71 15.83
N ARG A 71 7.28 3.85 14.87
CA ARG A 71 8.16 5.02 14.75
C ARG A 71 7.43 6.28 14.32
N ASN A 72 6.51 6.19 13.36
CA ASN A 72 5.91 7.36 12.72
C ASN A 72 4.55 7.75 13.30
N ILE A 73 3.84 6.82 13.93
CA ILE A 73 2.53 7.07 14.53
C ILE A 73 2.64 7.07 16.06
N GLY A 74 3.35 6.08 16.63
CA GLY A 74 3.60 5.98 18.07
C GLY A 74 3.28 4.58 18.62
N PHE A 75 3.78 4.31 19.84
CA PHE A 75 3.67 2.98 20.46
C PHE A 75 2.24 2.66 20.92
N GLU A 76 1.53 3.66 21.47
CA GLU A 76 0.19 3.52 22.07
C GLU A 76 -0.82 4.44 21.38
N SER A 77 -0.57 4.83 20.11
CA SER A 77 -1.43 5.78 19.38
C SER A 77 -2.51 5.08 18.56
N ILE A 78 -2.47 3.75 18.44
CA ILE A 78 -3.39 2.93 17.67
C ILE A 78 -4.03 1.90 18.61
N ASP A 79 -5.36 1.88 18.67
CA ASP A 79 -6.13 0.95 19.48
C ASP A 79 -6.42 -0.36 18.77
N SER A 80 -6.53 -0.33 17.43
CA SER A 80 -6.80 -1.53 16.63
C SER A 80 -6.42 -1.36 15.16
N ILE A 81 -6.40 -2.48 14.42
CA ILE A 81 -6.02 -2.54 13.00
C ILE A 81 -7.23 -2.98 12.17
N ALA A 82 -7.54 -2.24 11.10
CA ALA A 82 -8.61 -2.61 10.17
C ALA A 82 -8.06 -2.98 8.78
N GLY A 83 -8.40 -4.17 8.28
CA GLY A 83 -8.06 -4.58 6.92
C GLY A 83 -9.13 -4.19 5.89
N GLY A 84 -8.73 -3.58 4.77
CA GLY A 84 -9.64 -3.38 3.64
C GLY A 84 -9.88 -4.67 2.86
N GLU A 85 -11.16 -5.01 2.57
CA GLU A 85 -11.50 -6.20 1.77
C GLU A 85 -10.98 -6.04 0.32
N THR A 86 -10.25 -6.99 -0.22
CA THR A 86 -9.95 -8.35 0.22
C THR A 86 -8.48 -8.50 0.61
N ALA A 87 -7.57 -7.83 -0.10
CA ALA A 87 -6.13 -8.04 0.03
C ALA A 87 -5.56 -7.44 1.33
N GLY A 88 -6.17 -6.40 1.87
CA GLY A 88 -5.75 -5.80 3.15
C GLY A 88 -5.97 -6.71 4.36
N ILE A 89 -6.94 -7.64 4.30
CA ILE A 89 -7.30 -8.49 5.45
C ILE A 89 -6.10 -9.31 5.98
N PRO A 90 -5.37 -10.10 5.15
CA PRO A 90 -4.25 -10.89 5.67
C PRO A 90 -3.11 -10.01 6.20
N PHE A 91 -2.80 -8.88 5.55
CA PHE A 91 -1.76 -7.97 6.02
C PHE A 91 -2.13 -7.32 7.35
N ALA A 92 -3.38 -6.87 7.50
CA ALA A 92 -3.91 -6.35 8.76
C ALA A 92 -3.81 -7.38 9.89
N ALA A 93 -4.19 -8.63 9.64
CA ALA A 93 -4.10 -9.70 10.62
C ALA A 93 -2.67 -9.94 11.11
N TRP A 94 -1.69 -9.97 10.19
CA TRP A 94 -0.29 -10.18 10.56
C TRP A 94 0.34 -8.97 11.27
N ILE A 95 -0.08 -7.74 10.91
CA ILE A 95 0.37 -6.52 11.60
C ILE A 95 -0.24 -6.48 13.00
N ALA A 96 -1.53 -6.75 13.15
CA ALA A 96 -2.22 -6.79 14.42
C ALA A 96 -1.60 -7.81 15.40
N ASP A 97 -1.30 -9.01 14.90
CA ASP A 97 -0.60 -10.05 15.68
C ASP A 97 0.77 -9.56 16.19
N ARG A 98 1.58 -8.91 15.33
CA ARG A 98 2.89 -8.38 15.73
C ARG A 98 2.83 -7.23 16.72
N MET A 99 1.82 -6.39 16.59
CA MET A 99 1.63 -5.24 17.47
C MET A 99 0.80 -5.59 18.70
N MET A 100 0.31 -6.83 18.82
CA MET A 100 -0.58 -7.30 19.88
C MET A 100 -1.84 -6.43 20.02
N LEU A 101 -2.41 -6.01 18.87
CA LEU A 101 -3.60 -5.18 18.81
C LEU A 101 -4.81 -5.99 18.31
N PRO A 102 -6.04 -5.61 18.73
CA PRO A 102 -7.27 -6.11 18.12
C PRO A 102 -7.32 -5.88 16.61
N MET A 103 -8.07 -6.73 15.88
CA MET A 103 -8.21 -6.63 14.43
C MET A 103 -9.66 -6.74 14.01
N GLN A 104 -10.06 -5.92 13.06
CA GLN A 104 -11.31 -5.99 12.31
C GLN A 104 -11.04 -5.85 10.82
N TYR A 105 -12.06 -6.05 9.96
CA TYR A 105 -11.94 -5.72 8.55
C TYR A 105 -13.18 -5.03 8.00
N VAL A 106 -12.98 -4.23 6.95
CA VAL A 106 -14.01 -3.45 6.28
C VAL A 106 -14.34 -4.08 4.94
N ARG A 107 -15.61 -4.40 4.74
CA ARG A 107 -16.13 -4.97 3.49
C ARG A 107 -16.28 -3.90 2.41
N LYS A 108 -16.16 -4.30 1.15
CA LYS A 108 -16.45 -3.42 0.00
C LYS A 108 -17.91 -3.01 -0.06
N LYS A 109 -18.81 -3.86 0.45
CA LYS A 109 -20.25 -3.63 0.46
C LYS A 109 -20.85 -4.01 1.82
N ALA A 110 -21.83 -3.23 2.25
CA ALA A 110 -22.59 -3.54 3.46
C ALA A 110 -23.31 -4.88 3.36
N LYS A 111 -23.34 -5.64 4.47
CA LYS A 111 -24.11 -6.86 4.62
C LYS A 111 -25.36 -6.55 5.47
N GLY A 112 -26.47 -6.23 4.81
CA GLY A 112 -27.71 -5.88 5.50
C GLY A 112 -27.77 -4.40 5.93
N PHE A 113 -28.46 -4.12 7.03
CA PHE A 113 -28.73 -2.78 7.54
C PHE A 113 -28.09 -2.61 8.92
N GLY A 114 -27.63 -1.41 9.25
CA GLY A 114 -27.09 -1.05 10.56
C GLY A 114 -25.75 -0.31 10.50
N ARG A 115 -25.39 0.32 11.62
CA ARG A 115 -24.20 1.16 11.76
C ARG A 115 -22.89 0.46 11.38
N ASN A 116 -22.79 -0.85 11.65
CA ASN A 116 -21.57 -1.65 11.40
C ASN A 116 -21.76 -2.65 10.25
N ALA A 117 -22.70 -2.43 9.32
CA ALA A 117 -23.03 -3.39 8.26
C ALA A 117 -21.85 -3.72 7.32
N GLN A 118 -20.81 -2.89 7.29
CA GLN A 118 -19.59 -3.11 6.51
C GLN A 118 -18.39 -3.61 7.34
N ILE A 119 -18.52 -3.69 8.67
CA ILE A 119 -17.37 -4.01 9.54
C ILE A 119 -17.61 -5.38 10.18
N GLU A 120 -16.60 -6.22 10.09
CA GLU A 120 -16.54 -7.50 10.78
C GLU A 120 -15.48 -7.42 11.88
N GLY A 121 -15.81 -7.84 13.08
CA GLY A 121 -15.08 -7.61 14.31
C GLY A 121 -15.75 -6.50 15.13
N ASP A 122 -15.10 -6.10 16.21
CA ASP A 122 -15.64 -5.14 17.17
C ASP A 122 -14.56 -4.13 17.61
N PHE A 123 -14.96 -2.91 17.98
CA PHE A 123 -14.10 -1.87 18.54
C PHE A 123 -14.93 -0.87 19.35
N GLU A 124 -14.28 -0.21 20.30
CA GLU A 124 -14.90 0.82 21.12
C GLU A 124 -15.08 2.13 20.34
N ASN A 125 -16.15 2.89 20.68
CA ASN A 125 -16.39 4.18 20.05
C ASN A 125 -15.23 5.15 20.34
N ASN A 126 -14.79 5.90 19.34
CA ASN A 126 -13.62 6.77 19.34
C ASN A 126 -12.25 6.05 19.34
N SER A 127 -12.20 4.71 19.15
CA SER A 127 -10.93 4.03 18.96
C SER A 127 -10.16 4.58 17.76
N HIS A 128 -8.86 4.76 17.93
CA HIS A 128 -7.93 5.11 16.86
C HIS A 128 -7.57 3.86 16.06
N ILE A 129 -8.05 3.80 14.82
CA ILE A 129 -7.91 2.62 13.96
C ILE A 129 -6.97 2.92 12.80
N LEU A 130 -5.96 2.06 12.61
CA LEU A 130 -5.11 2.06 11.43
C LEU A 130 -5.76 1.24 10.32
N LEU A 131 -6.06 1.88 9.18
CA LEU A 131 -6.52 1.18 7.98
C LEU A 131 -5.34 0.56 7.24
N VAL A 132 -5.40 -0.74 6.94
CA VAL A 132 -4.34 -1.49 6.24
C VAL A 132 -4.86 -2.05 4.93
N GLU A 133 -4.10 -1.85 3.85
CA GLU A 133 -4.28 -2.52 2.58
C GLU A 133 -2.94 -3.02 2.01
N ASP A 134 -2.98 -3.75 0.90
CA ASP A 134 -1.78 -4.29 0.24
C ASP A 134 -1.03 -3.21 -0.55
N LEU A 135 -1.75 -2.41 -1.34
CA LEU A 135 -1.18 -1.34 -2.15
C LEU A 135 -2.14 -0.15 -2.34
N THR A 136 -1.59 0.96 -2.81
CA THR A 136 -2.36 2.13 -3.25
C THR A 136 -1.82 2.69 -4.55
N THR A 137 -2.74 3.02 -5.47
CA THR A 137 -2.50 3.80 -6.69
C THR A 137 -3.07 5.22 -6.53
N ASP A 138 -4.39 5.36 -6.62
CA ASP A 138 -5.15 6.62 -6.59
C ASP A 138 -5.80 6.97 -5.23
N GLY A 139 -5.82 6.03 -4.29
CA GLY A 139 -6.37 6.22 -2.94
C GLY A 139 -7.89 6.05 -2.81
N ASN A 140 -8.63 5.89 -3.90
CA ASN A 140 -10.10 5.87 -3.87
C ASN A 140 -10.71 4.78 -2.96
N SER A 141 -10.10 3.58 -2.92
CA SER A 141 -10.57 2.51 -2.02
C SER A 141 -10.42 2.89 -0.55
N LYS A 142 -9.33 3.60 -0.20
CA LYS A 142 -9.02 4.04 1.17
C LYS A 142 -10.08 5.01 1.69
N ILE A 143 -10.55 5.92 0.84
CA ILE A 143 -11.60 6.87 1.20
C ILE A 143 -12.85 6.12 1.67
N LYS A 144 -13.34 5.19 0.86
CA LYS A 144 -14.56 4.42 1.17
C LYS A 144 -14.45 3.59 2.44
N PHE A 145 -13.31 2.96 2.68
CA PHE A 145 -13.08 2.19 3.89
C PHE A 145 -12.93 3.08 5.12
N CYS A 146 -12.25 4.23 4.97
CA CYS A 146 -12.09 5.22 6.01
C CYS A 146 -13.45 5.82 6.43
N GLU A 147 -14.30 6.18 5.45
CA GLU A 147 -15.65 6.67 5.69
C GLU A 147 -16.49 5.66 6.47
N ALA A 148 -16.51 4.38 6.04
CA ALA A 148 -17.25 3.33 6.73
C ALA A 148 -16.82 3.14 8.19
N LEU A 149 -15.50 3.20 8.49
CA LEU A 149 -14.97 3.13 9.85
C LEU A 149 -15.36 4.36 10.67
N ARG A 150 -15.25 5.56 10.10
CA ARG A 150 -15.63 6.82 10.77
C ARG A 150 -17.12 6.89 11.05
N GLU A 151 -17.98 6.46 10.13
CA GLU A 151 -19.43 6.34 10.32
C GLU A 151 -19.76 5.36 11.44
N ALA A 152 -18.99 4.29 11.60
CA ALA A 152 -19.11 3.34 12.70
C ALA A 152 -18.59 3.89 14.05
N GLY A 153 -18.00 5.10 14.07
CA GLY A 153 -17.55 5.79 15.28
C GLY A 153 -16.07 5.68 15.59
N ALA A 154 -15.27 5.17 14.65
CA ALA A 154 -13.81 5.15 14.78
C ALA A 154 -13.18 6.52 14.45
N LYS A 155 -11.97 6.72 14.93
CA LYS A 155 -11.03 7.75 14.46
C LYS A 155 -10.03 7.08 13.53
N VAL A 156 -9.93 7.55 12.29
CA VAL A 156 -9.04 6.98 11.27
C VAL A 156 -8.23 8.12 10.67
N ASP A 157 -7.03 8.32 11.18
CA ASP A 157 -6.12 9.40 10.78
C ASP A 157 -4.93 8.86 9.99
N HIS A 158 -4.73 7.53 10.00
CA HIS A 158 -3.61 6.85 9.37
C HIS A 158 -4.06 5.66 8.53
N THR A 159 -3.39 5.48 7.37
CA THR A 159 -3.48 4.28 6.57
C THR A 159 -2.09 3.73 6.25
N PHE A 160 -1.96 2.42 6.21
CA PHE A 160 -0.72 1.73 5.88
C PHE A 160 -0.91 0.81 4.68
N VAL A 161 0.08 0.79 3.79
CA VAL A 161 0.16 -0.14 2.67
C VAL A 161 1.56 -0.76 2.56
N VAL A 162 1.66 -1.97 2.03
CA VAL A 162 2.97 -2.55 1.71
C VAL A 162 3.64 -1.75 0.60
N PHE A 163 2.85 -1.34 -0.42
CA PHE A 163 3.37 -0.62 -1.56
C PHE A 163 2.52 0.58 -1.94
N TYR A 164 3.16 1.74 -2.13
CA TYR A 164 2.53 2.95 -2.63
C TYR A 164 3.10 3.31 -4.01
N TYR A 165 2.24 3.56 -4.98
CA TYR A 165 2.68 3.93 -6.33
C TYR A 165 3.50 5.22 -6.34
N ASP A 166 3.06 6.26 -5.62
CA ASP A 166 3.72 7.57 -5.45
C ASP A 166 4.15 8.25 -6.77
N ILE A 167 3.34 8.05 -7.81
CA ILE A 167 3.54 8.67 -9.15
C ILE A 167 2.37 9.56 -9.56
N PHE A 168 1.31 9.61 -8.76
CA PHE A 168 0.13 10.44 -8.98
C PHE A 168 0.03 11.51 -7.88
N PRO A 169 0.41 12.77 -8.13
CA PRO A 169 0.37 13.84 -7.11
C PRO A 169 -1.02 14.04 -6.50
N GLN A 170 -2.07 13.79 -7.28
CA GLN A 170 -3.47 13.92 -6.85
C GLN A 170 -3.83 12.97 -5.70
N THR A 171 -3.21 11.78 -5.64
CA THR A 171 -3.47 10.80 -4.58
C THR A 171 -3.16 11.37 -3.21
N ARG A 172 -2.01 12.03 -3.06
CA ARG A 172 -1.61 12.65 -1.79
C ARG A 172 -2.58 13.75 -1.39
N GLN A 173 -2.91 14.65 -2.30
CA GLN A 173 -3.89 15.72 -2.04
C GLN A 173 -5.27 15.17 -1.66
N THR A 174 -5.72 14.11 -2.32
CA THR A 174 -7.00 13.46 -2.02
C THR A 174 -7.05 12.90 -0.61
N LEU A 175 -5.98 12.25 -0.15
CA LEU A 175 -5.87 11.71 1.20
C LEU A 175 -5.76 12.84 2.26
N ASP A 176 -4.97 13.87 1.97
CA ASP A 176 -4.81 15.04 2.86
C ASP A 176 -6.14 15.76 3.06
N ASN A 177 -6.99 15.89 2.02
CA ASN A 177 -8.31 16.52 2.09
C ASN A 177 -9.26 15.82 3.07
N ILE A 178 -9.08 14.53 3.31
CA ILE A 178 -9.88 13.77 4.29
C ILE A 178 -9.13 13.55 5.61
N GLY A 179 -7.97 14.18 5.80
CA GLY A 179 -7.14 14.04 6.99
C GLY A 179 -6.61 12.62 7.19
N LEU A 180 -6.19 11.95 6.12
CA LEU A 180 -5.68 10.57 6.16
C LEU A 180 -4.21 10.53 5.76
N GLN A 181 -3.33 10.27 6.70
CA GLN A 181 -1.89 10.17 6.49
C GLN A 181 -1.51 8.78 5.99
N MET A 182 -0.78 8.73 4.85
CA MET A 182 -0.31 7.48 4.22
C MET A 182 1.06 7.05 4.74
N HIS A 183 1.17 5.77 5.09
CA HIS A 183 2.42 5.09 5.41
C HIS A 183 2.62 3.90 4.47
N SER A 184 3.85 3.67 4.02
CA SER A 184 4.16 2.57 3.09
C SER A 184 5.56 2.02 3.34
N LEU A 185 5.84 0.79 2.94
CA LEU A 185 7.20 0.23 3.02
C LEU A 185 8.06 0.66 1.85
N ALA A 186 7.52 0.65 0.62
CA ALA A 186 8.23 1.03 -0.59
C ALA A 186 7.32 1.69 -1.62
N THR A 187 7.93 2.37 -2.57
CA THR A 187 7.33 3.03 -3.73
C THR A 187 7.94 2.51 -5.03
N TRP A 188 7.40 2.94 -6.19
CA TRP A 188 8.04 2.67 -7.49
C TRP A 188 9.44 3.28 -7.60
N TRP A 189 9.69 4.41 -6.95
CA TRP A 189 11.02 5.04 -6.93
C TRP A 189 12.06 4.19 -6.21
N ASP A 190 11.67 3.53 -5.11
CA ASP A 190 12.53 2.58 -4.40
C ASP A 190 12.81 1.34 -5.25
N VAL A 191 11.78 0.82 -5.94
CA VAL A 191 11.94 -0.32 -6.87
C VAL A 191 12.87 0.03 -8.02
N LEU A 192 12.70 1.19 -8.68
CA LEU A 192 13.56 1.65 -9.76
C LEU A 192 15.02 1.79 -9.30
N LYS A 193 15.23 2.37 -8.11
CA LYS A 193 16.56 2.51 -7.52
C LYS A 193 17.25 1.16 -7.30
N VAL A 194 16.54 0.21 -6.72
CA VAL A 194 17.05 -1.15 -6.46
C VAL A 194 17.28 -1.91 -7.77
N ALA A 195 16.39 -1.77 -8.74
CA ALA A 195 16.53 -2.36 -10.07
C ALA A 195 17.82 -1.90 -10.77
N LYS A 196 18.12 -0.61 -10.70
CA LYS A 196 19.39 -0.02 -11.20
C LYS A 196 20.60 -0.51 -10.42
N GLU A 197 20.54 -0.51 -9.09
CA GLU A 197 21.67 -0.89 -8.22
C GLU A 197 22.14 -2.33 -8.44
N PHE A 198 21.20 -3.25 -8.67
CA PHE A 198 21.48 -4.69 -8.78
C PHE A 198 21.40 -5.22 -10.22
N ASN A 199 21.17 -4.37 -11.21
CA ASN A 199 21.01 -4.74 -12.64
C ASN A 199 19.97 -5.86 -12.84
N TYR A 200 18.81 -5.74 -12.21
CA TYR A 200 17.75 -6.76 -12.32
C TYR A 200 17.05 -6.75 -13.69
N PHE A 201 17.12 -5.65 -14.42
CA PHE A 201 16.46 -5.45 -15.72
C PHE A 201 17.41 -4.78 -16.70
N GLU A 202 17.14 -4.91 -18.00
CA GLU A 202 17.92 -4.28 -19.06
C GLU A 202 17.80 -2.74 -19.00
N ASN A 203 18.86 -2.03 -19.44
CA ASN A 203 18.92 -0.58 -19.38
C ASN A 203 17.79 0.11 -20.14
N ASP A 204 17.36 -0.44 -21.28
CA ASP A 204 16.27 0.10 -22.09
C ASP A 204 14.94 0.02 -21.31
N GLU A 205 14.68 -1.10 -20.64
CA GLU A 205 13.48 -1.25 -19.79
C GLU A 205 13.50 -0.28 -18.61
N ILE A 206 14.65 -0.12 -17.97
CA ILE A 206 14.85 0.84 -16.88
C ILE A 206 14.55 2.27 -17.34
N GLY A 207 15.00 2.66 -18.54
CA GLY A 207 14.72 3.99 -19.14
C GLY A 207 13.24 4.23 -19.39
N GLU A 208 12.54 3.24 -19.93
CA GLU A 208 11.09 3.31 -20.17
C GLU A 208 10.29 3.39 -18.86
N VAL A 209 10.68 2.60 -17.84
CA VAL A 209 10.07 2.68 -16.52
C VAL A 209 10.29 4.05 -15.90
N GLU A 210 11.50 4.60 -15.95
CA GLU A 210 11.80 5.94 -15.42
C GLU A 210 10.98 7.02 -16.13
N SER A 211 10.83 6.94 -17.45
CA SER A 211 9.97 7.83 -18.25
C SER A 211 8.51 7.76 -17.79
N PHE A 212 7.98 6.55 -17.63
CA PHE A 212 6.62 6.35 -17.12
C PHE A 212 6.43 6.91 -15.71
N LEU A 213 7.36 6.68 -14.79
CA LEU A 213 7.23 7.17 -13.42
C LEU A 213 7.21 8.70 -13.33
N ASN A 214 7.92 9.39 -14.24
CA ASN A 214 7.95 10.86 -14.33
C ASN A 214 6.70 11.46 -14.97
N ASP A 215 6.14 10.81 -16.01
CA ASP A 215 4.92 11.26 -16.69
C ASP A 215 4.05 10.06 -17.12
N PRO A 216 3.32 9.47 -16.16
CA PRO A 216 2.53 8.27 -16.42
C PRO A 216 1.37 8.52 -17.40
N MET A 217 0.84 9.75 -17.46
CA MET A 217 -0.29 10.08 -18.33
C MET A 217 0.13 10.12 -19.80
N THR A 218 1.18 10.86 -20.11
CA THR A 218 1.71 10.95 -21.48
C THR A 218 2.23 9.59 -21.92
N TRP A 219 3.01 8.90 -21.08
CA TRP A 219 3.53 7.57 -21.42
C TRP A 219 2.41 6.58 -21.75
N SER A 220 1.35 6.53 -20.93
CA SER A 220 0.20 5.64 -21.17
C SER A 220 -0.49 5.95 -22.50
N ALA A 221 -0.72 7.23 -22.81
CA ALA A 221 -1.33 7.67 -24.08
C ALA A 221 -0.50 7.27 -25.30
N ASP A 222 0.82 7.47 -25.25
CA ASP A 222 1.76 7.14 -26.34
C ASP A 222 1.84 5.61 -26.58
N HIS A 223 1.49 4.80 -25.57
CA HIS A 223 1.45 3.34 -25.66
C HIS A 223 0.02 2.77 -25.82
N GLY A 224 -0.91 3.60 -26.31
CA GLY A 224 -2.29 3.20 -26.62
C GLY A 224 -3.14 2.88 -25.39
N GLY A 225 -2.85 3.55 -24.26
CA GLY A 225 -3.65 3.54 -23.05
C GLY A 225 -4.41 4.85 -22.84
N ALA A 226 -5.11 4.94 -21.70
CA ALA A 226 -5.81 6.15 -21.27
C ALA A 226 -4.83 7.27 -20.93
N SER A 227 -5.24 8.53 -21.15
CA SER A 227 -4.49 9.76 -20.84
C SER A 227 -5.00 10.50 -19.60
N SER A 228 -5.95 9.92 -18.88
CA SER A 228 -6.52 10.49 -17.65
C SER A 228 -6.85 9.40 -16.64
N LEU A 229 -6.78 9.72 -15.35
CA LEU A 229 -7.36 8.86 -14.31
C LEU A 229 -8.88 8.89 -14.50
N SER A 230 -9.47 7.74 -14.84
CA SER A 230 -10.93 7.62 -14.81
C SER A 230 -11.39 7.80 -13.36
N GLY A 231 -12.22 8.80 -13.14
CA GLY A 231 -12.83 9.11 -11.85
C GLY A 231 -13.76 8.01 -11.35
#